data_390d9b09a385e5f851e69ce3771093f2
#
_entry.id   390d9b09a385e5f851e69ce3771093f2
#
_cell.length_a   1.000
_cell.length_b   1.000
_cell.length_c   1.000
_cell.angle_alpha   90.00
_cell.angle_beta   90.00
_cell.angle_gamma   90.00
#
_symmetry.space_group_name_H-M   'P 1'
#
loop_
_entity.id
_entity.type
_entity.pdbx_description
1 polymer ?
#
loop_
_entity_poly.entity_id
_entity_poly.type
_entity_poly.pdbx_seq_one_letter_code
_entity_poly.pdbx_strand_id
1 'polypeptide(L)'
;MFRIFGPPGTGKTTTLLNMVDEQLQKGTNPNHIAFLAFTKKAANEAKERAAKRFNLDPDEDLCFFRTLHSLALSMTEIRTEQVMSGIHYQELSKKIGISLSKSPSLDAEIQDIQSNDHPILNTINLARLKKIDVRQLYNETYIEYDWNTVNYVHQCYKEYKLKNNLYDFTDMLQSFIDSADQCCPTFQVTFLDEAQDLSPLQWDIAHALDKKSKFMFAAGDDDQAIYRWAGADVEHFIALDGSSETLSQSFRVPRSIHAVAEQIVGRIKHRYPKRYQPKDENGSVKHIARIDDIDLSEGQWLIMAQAGYI
;
A
#
# COMPACT_ATOMS: atom_id res chain seq x y z
N MET A 1 14.81 -12.00 1.65
CA MET A 1 14.41 -10.57 1.53
C MET A 1 15.24 -9.71 2.49
N PHE A 2 15.75 -8.55 2.07
CA PHE A 2 16.49 -7.60 2.92
C PHE A 2 15.55 -6.44 3.35
N ARG A 3 15.54 -6.09 4.63
CA ARG A 3 14.67 -5.02 5.15
C ARG A 3 15.42 -3.71 5.32
N ILE A 4 14.80 -2.61 4.93
CA ILE A 4 15.30 -1.25 5.15
C ILE A 4 14.29 -0.50 6.01
N PHE A 5 14.64 -0.27 7.28
CA PHE A 5 13.83 0.56 8.16
C PHE A 5 14.20 2.03 7.94
N GLY A 6 13.24 2.81 7.44
CA GLY A 6 13.45 4.21 7.10
C GLY A 6 12.51 5.13 7.87
N PRO A 7 12.90 5.60 9.07
CA PRO A 7 12.15 6.62 9.80
C PRO A 7 11.77 7.84 8.96
N PRO A 8 10.89 8.73 9.46
CA PRO A 8 10.40 9.86 8.69
C PRO A 8 11.53 10.74 8.12
N GLY A 9 11.50 10.97 6.79
CA GLY A 9 12.44 11.86 6.12
C GLY A 9 13.87 11.33 5.98
N THR A 10 14.12 10.04 6.24
CA THR A 10 15.46 9.42 6.09
C THR A 10 15.80 9.05 4.64
N GLY A 11 14.88 9.28 3.70
CA GLY A 11 15.14 9.06 2.28
C GLY A 11 14.97 7.61 1.81
N LYS A 12 14.01 6.83 2.36
CA LYS A 12 13.70 5.46 1.91
C LYS A 12 13.68 5.31 0.39
N THR A 13 12.75 5.99 -0.27
CA THR A 13 12.59 5.94 -1.73
C THR A 13 13.86 6.37 -2.46
N THR A 14 14.57 7.39 -1.96
CA THR A 14 15.85 7.84 -2.53
C THR A 14 16.93 6.76 -2.41
N THR A 15 16.99 6.06 -1.28
CA THR A 15 17.92 4.94 -1.08
C THR A 15 17.61 3.81 -2.06
N LEU A 16 16.34 3.43 -2.20
CA LEU A 16 15.94 2.41 -3.18
C LEU A 16 16.29 2.82 -4.61
N LEU A 17 16.07 4.10 -5.01
CA LEU A 17 16.44 4.61 -6.33
C LEU A 17 17.95 4.66 -6.53
N ASN A 18 18.76 4.91 -5.49
CA ASN A 18 20.20 4.81 -5.57
C ASN A 18 20.63 3.36 -5.83
N MET A 19 19.97 2.39 -5.21
CA MET A 19 20.23 0.97 -5.46
C MET A 19 19.81 0.55 -6.89
N VAL A 20 18.73 1.12 -7.44
CA VAL A 20 18.36 0.98 -8.87
C VAL A 20 19.52 1.48 -9.75
N ASP A 21 20.07 2.66 -9.46
CA ASP A 21 21.20 3.25 -10.17
C ASP A 21 22.41 2.30 -10.19
N GLU A 22 22.77 1.77 -9.02
CA GLU A 22 23.87 0.80 -8.92
C GLU A 22 23.65 -0.44 -9.79
N GLN A 23 22.42 -0.93 -9.89
CA GLN A 23 22.11 -2.08 -10.74
C GLN A 23 22.24 -1.74 -12.23
N LEU A 24 21.73 -0.56 -12.63
CA LEU A 24 21.88 -0.09 -14.00
C LEU A 24 23.34 0.15 -14.41
N GLN A 25 24.14 0.74 -13.50
CA GLN A 25 25.58 0.92 -13.72
C GLN A 25 26.35 -0.42 -13.84
N LYS A 26 25.86 -1.48 -13.17
CA LYS A 26 26.39 -2.85 -13.31
C LYS A 26 25.93 -3.55 -14.60
N GLY A 27 25.15 -2.86 -15.44
CA GLY A 27 24.64 -3.39 -16.71
C GLY A 27 23.40 -4.26 -16.59
N THR A 28 22.67 -4.19 -15.46
CA THR A 28 21.39 -4.88 -15.32
C THR A 28 20.37 -4.24 -16.29
N ASN A 29 19.70 -5.09 -17.08
CA ASN A 29 18.64 -4.61 -17.96
C ASN A 29 17.50 -4.04 -17.11
N PRO A 30 16.99 -2.80 -17.40
CA PRO A 30 15.88 -2.17 -16.66
C PRO A 30 14.66 -3.07 -16.51
N ASN A 31 14.33 -3.87 -17.52
CA ASN A 31 13.21 -4.81 -17.48
C ASN A 31 13.44 -6.02 -16.53
N HIS A 32 14.60 -6.15 -15.91
CA HIS A 32 14.87 -7.10 -14.84
C HIS A 32 14.91 -6.42 -13.46
N ILE A 33 14.47 -5.17 -13.36
CA ILE A 33 14.37 -4.41 -12.12
C ILE A 33 12.88 -4.10 -11.86
N ALA A 34 12.35 -4.60 -10.75
CA ALA A 34 11.01 -4.24 -10.31
C ALA A 34 11.07 -3.22 -9.16
N PHE A 35 10.26 -2.17 -9.26
CA PHE A 35 10.06 -1.18 -8.19
C PHE A 35 8.56 -1.08 -7.89
N LEU A 36 8.17 -1.58 -6.72
CA LEU A 36 6.78 -1.71 -6.33
C LEU A 36 6.48 -0.76 -5.19
N ALA A 37 5.46 0.05 -5.35
CA ALA A 37 5.00 0.99 -4.35
C ALA A 37 3.56 0.69 -3.93
N PHE A 38 3.19 1.16 -2.74
CA PHE A 38 1.85 0.97 -2.20
C PHE A 38 0.81 1.77 -2.96
N THR A 39 1.12 3.00 -3.38
CA THR A 39 0.21 3.87 -4.13
C THR A 39 0.67 4.11 -5.56
N LYS A 40 -0.29 4.39 -6.46
CA LYS A 40 -0.02 4.76 -7.86
C LYS A 40 0.84 6.02 -7.95
N LYS A 41 0.58 7.00 -7.08
CA LYS A 41 1.36 8.24 -7.02
C LYS A 41 2.83 7.97 -6.69
N ALA A 42 3.10 7.15 -5.66
CA ALA A 42 4.47 6.80 -5.29
C ALA A 42 5.18 5.99 -6.39
N ALA A 43 4.47 5.05 -7.03
CA ALA A 43 5.00 4.28 -8.16
C ALA A 43 5.35 5.18 -9.35
N ASN A 44 4.48 6.10 -9.73
CA ASN A 44 4.71 7.06 -10.81
C ASN A 44 5.87 8.02 -10.49
N GLU A 45 5.93 8.53 -9.26
CA GLU A 45 7.03 9.40 -8.83
C GLU A 45 8.38 8.68 -8.92
N ALA A 46 8.44 7.41 -8.48
CA ALA A 46 9.66 6.60 -8.61
C ALA A 46 10.02 6.35 -10.09
N LYS A 47 9.01 6.04 -10.92
CA LYS A 47 9.16 5.82 -12.36
C LYS A 47 9.70 7.08 -13.07
N GLU A 48 9.10 8.24 -12.82
CA GLU A 48 9.53 9.52 -13.41
C GLU A 48 10.95 9.93 -12.96
N ARG A 49 11.26 9.73 -11.68
CA ARG A 49 12.61 9.98 -11.14
C ARG A 49 13.66 9.09 -11.80
N ALA A 50 13.36 7.80 -11.94
CA ALA A 50 14.26 6.85 -12.60
C ALA A 50 14.42 7.18 -14.10
N ALA A 51 13.31 7.42 -14.82
CA ALA A 51 13.35 7.80 -16.23
C ALA A 51 14.22 9.05 -16.48
N LYS A 52 13.99 10.10 -15.71
CA LYS A 52 14.78 11.34 -15.80
C LYS A 52 16.25 11.16 -15.42
N ARG A 53 16.51 10.41 -14.35
CA ARG A 53 17.86 10.22 -13.82
C ARG A 53 18.74 9.38 -14.73
N PHE A 54 18.16 8.37 -15.40
CA PHE A 54 18.91 7.39 -16.19
C PHE A 54 18.68 7.53 -17.69
N ASN A 55 17.90 8.55 -18.12
CA ASN A 55 17.51 8.76 -19.51
C ASN A 55 16.89 7.51 -20.15
N LEU A 56 15.92 6.91 -19.44
CA LEU A 56 15.17 5.73 -19.83
C LEU A 56 13.77 6.11 -20.32
N ASP A 57 13.21 5.29 -21.21
CA ASP A 57 11.80 5.38 -21.57
C ASP A 57 10.93 4.82 -20.42
N PRO A 58 9.99 5.62 -19.87
CA PRO A 58 9.20 5.17 -18.74
C PRO A 58 8.29 3.99 -19.08
N ASP A 59 7.81 3.84 -20.31
CA ASP A 59 6.85 2.81 -20.67
C ASP A 59 7.51 1.54 -21.21
N GLU A 60 8.64 1.67 -21.90
CA GLU A 60 9.39 0.54 -22.46
C GLU A 60 10.40 -0.04 -21.46
N ASP A 61 11.18 0.82 -20.79
CA ASP A 61 12.27 0.38 -19.91
C ASP A 61 11.82 0.13 -18.46
N LEU A 62 10.81 0.87 -17.97
CA LEU A 62 10.39 0.86 -16.57
C LEU A 62 9.00 0.24 -16.38
N CYS A 63 8.69 -0.79 -17.15
CA CYS A 63 7.38 -1.45 -17.15
C CYS A 63 7.02 -2.11 -15.81
N PHE A 64 8.00 -2.39 -14.94
CA PHE A 64 7.82 -2.96 -13.60
C PHE A 64 7.92 -1.94 -12.47
N PHE A 65 7.91 -0.63 -12.78
CA PHE A 65 7.75 0.44 -11.80
C PHE A 65 6.26 0.75 -11.62
N ARG A 66 5.58 0.09 -10.68
CA ARG A 66 4.12 0.13 -10.53
C ARG A 66 3.62 -0.27 -9.15
N THR A 67 2.30 -0.30 -8.95
CA THR A 67 1.70 -0.86 -7.74
C THR A 67 1.55 -2.38 -7.85
N LEU A 68 1.39 -3.07 -6.71
CA LEU A 68 1.12 -4.52 -6.69
C LEU A 68 -0.12 -4.89 -7.50
N HIS A 69 -1.21 -4.12 -7.42
CA HIS A 69 -2.41 -4.35 -8.22
C HIS A 69 -2.17 -4.19 -9.72
N SER A 70 -1.45 -3.14 -10.11
CA SER A 70 -1.10 -2.93 -11.51
C SER A 70 -0.18 -4.02 -12.04
N LEU A 71 0.75 -4.53 -11.21
CA LEU A 71 1.58 -5.68 -11.56
C LEU A 71 0.70 -6.93 -11.74
N ALA A 72 -0.15 -7.24 -10.76
CA ALA A 72 -1.03 -8.41 -10.82
C ALA A 72 -1.91 -8.40 -12.09
N LEU A 73 -2.54 -7.26 -12.40
CA LEU A 73 -3.35 -7.14 -13.61
C LEU A 73 -2.52 -7.37 -14.89
N SER A 74 -1.30 -6.83 -14.96
CA SER A 74 -0.44 -6.94 -16.15
C SER A 74 0.15 -8.33 -16.36
N MET A 75 0.22 -9.16 -15.30
CA MET A 75 0.80 -10.50 -15.33
C MET A 75 -0.23 -11.61 -15.43
N THR A 76 -1.50 -11.30 -15.22
CA THR A 76 -2.61 -12.25 -15.33
C THR A 76 -3.32 -12.13 -16.69
N GLU A 77 -4.13 -13.11 -17.04
CA GLU A 77 -4.96 -13.07 -18.26
C GLU A 77 -6.23 -12.21 -18.10
N ILE A 78 -6.39 -11.52 -16.96
CA ILE A 78 -7.53 -10.66 -16.66
C ILE A 78 -7.46 -9.42 -17.56
N ARG A 79 -8.49 -9.21 -18.38
CA ARG A 79 -8.63 -8.03 -19.22
C ARG A 79 -9.27 -6.88 -18.43
N THR A 80 -8.95 -5.66 -18.79
CA THR A 80 -9.49 -4.45 -18.13
C THR A 80 -11.03 -4.43 -18.10
N GLU A 81 -11.67 -4.93 -19.17
CA GLU A 81 -13.14 -5.01 -19.28
C GLU A 81 -13.76 -6.01 -18.30
N GLN A 82 -12.98 -6.96 -17.80
CA GLN A 82 -13.41 -7.94 -16.80
C GLN A 82 -13.27 -7.43 -15.36
N VAL A 83 -12.69 -6.24 -15.17
CA VAL A 83 -12.57 -5.66 -13.82
C VAL A 83 -13.89 -5.01 -13.42
N MET A 84 -14.37 -5.33 -12.22
CA MET A 84 -15.58 -4.76 -11.64
C MET A 84 -15.52 -3.23 -11.65
N SER A 85 -16.56 -2.60 -12.19
CA SER A 85 -16.69 -1.14 -12.31
C SER A 85 -18.02 -0.66 -11.71
N GLY A 86 -18.20 0.65 -11.62
CA GLY A 86 -19.43 1.26 -11.08
C GLY A 86 -20.72 0.74 -11.72
N ILE A 87 -20.71 0.39 -13.04
CA ILE A 87 -21.86 -0.17 -13.74
C ILE A 87 -22.22 -1.55 -13.18
N HIS A 88 -21.22 -2.40 -12.97
CA HIS A 88 -21.41 -3.76 -12.41
C HIS A 88 -21.97 -3.72 -10.99
N TYR A 89 -21.50 -2.80 -10.14
CA TYR A 89 -22.05 -2.63 -8.79
C TYR A 89 -23.49 -2.11 -8.80
N GLN A 90 -23.85 -1.21 -9.74
CA GLN A 90 -25.23 -0.75 -9.92
C GLN A 90 -26.15 -1.88 -10.40
N GLU A 91 -25.72 -2.72 -11.33
CA GLU A 91 -26.48 -3.88 -11.77
C GLU A 91 -26.68 -4.90 -10.64
N LEU A 92 -25.63 -5.20 -9.88
CA LEU A 92 -25.71 -6.08 -8.73
C LEU A 92 -26.69 -5.52 -7.70
N SER A 93 -26.59 -4.20 -7.38
CA SER A 93 -27.50 -3.52 -6.47
C SER A 93 -28.98 -3.68 -6.85
N LYS A 94 -29.30 -3.53 -8.13
CA LYS A 94 -30.67 -3.73 -8.65
C LYS A 94 -31.13 -5.17 -8.49
N LYS A 95 -30.24 -6.15 -8.70
CA LYS A 95 -30.58 -7.59 -8.60
C LYS A 95 -30.84 -8.04 -7.18
N ILE A 96 -30.08 -7.51 -6.20
CA ILE A 96 -30.17 -7.92 -4.80
C ILE A 96 -31.08 -7.03 -3.95
N GLY A 97 -31.52 -5.88 -4.49
CA GLY A 97 -32.38 -4.93 -3.77
C GLY A 97 -31.67 -4.14 -2.67
N ILE A 98 -30.33 -4.14 -2.66
CA ILE A 98 -29.50 -3.40 -1.70
C ILE A 98 -28.61 -2.45 -2.49
N SER A 99 -28.66 -1.15 -2.16
CA SER A 99 -27.84 -0.15 -2.83
C SER A 99 -26.38 -0.32 -2.40
N LEU A 100 -25.55 -0.81 -3.29
CA LEU A 100 -24.10 -0.84 -3.12
C LEU A 100 -23.52 0.46 -3.69
N SER A 101 -22.84 1.26 -2.87
CA SER A 101 -22.22 2.50 -3.32
C SER A 101 -21.06 2.23 -4.29
N LYS A 102 -20.60 3.28 -4.97
CA LYS A 102 -19.62 3.20 -6.06
C LYS A 102 -18.40 2.38 -5.69
N SER A 103 -18.02 1.47 -6.58
CA SER A 103 -16.69 0.88 -6.60
C SER A 103 -15.63 1.92 -6.98
N PRO A 104 -14.42 1.78 -6.45
CA PRO A 104 -13.29 2.54 -6.90
C PRO A 104 -13.03 2.30 -8.39
N SER A 105 -12.57 3.34 -9.08
CA SER A 105 -12.01 3.20 -10.43
C SER A 105 -10.63 2.54 -10.35
N LEU A 106 -10.15 1.95 -11.45
CA LEU A 106 -8.76 1.46 -11.58
C LEU A 106 -7.70 2.54 -11.24
N ASP A 107 -8.12 3.81 -11.27
CA ASP A 107 -7.28 4.98 -10.96
C ASP A 107 -7.38 5.44 -9.50
N ALA A 108 -8.29 4.87 -8.70
CA ALA A 108 -8.44 5.24 -7.30
C ALA A 108 -7.21 4.80 -6.49
N GLU A 109 -6.67 5.70 -5.73
CA GLU A 109 -5.71 5.37 -4.68
C GLU A 109 -6.40 4.53 -3.59
N ILE A 110 -5.64 3.75 -2.84
CA ILE A 110 -6.20 2.85 -1.80
C ILE A 110 -7.04 3.62 -0.77
N GLN A 111 -6.75 4.91 -0.55
CA GLN A 111 -7.55 5.80 0.29
C GLN A 111 -8.98 6.02 -0.26
N ASP A 112 -9.13 6.08 -1.60
CA ASP A 112 -10.45 6.23 -2.23
C ASP A 112 -11.22 4.90 -2.24
N ILE A 113 -10.54 3.75 -2.23
CA ILE A 113 -11.17 2.42 -2.18
C ILE A 113 -12.03 2.27 -0.93
N GLN A 114 -11.62 2.87 0.17
CA GLN A 114 -12.26 2.65 1.47
C GLN A 114 -13.23 3.75 1.88
N SER A 115 -13.11 4.95 1.32
CA SER A 115 -13.99 6.07 1.67
C SER A 115 -15.37 6.00 1.01
N ASN A 116 -15.53 5.20 -0.04
CA ASN A 116 -16.72 5.15 -0.87
C ASN A 116 -17.40 3.78 -0.98
N ASP A 117 -16.84 2.73 -0.34
CA ASP A 117 -17.41 1.39 -0.42
C ASP A 117 -18.51 1.15 0.61
N HIS A 118 -19.52 0.41 0.18
CA HIS A 118 -20.56 -0.05 1.07
C HIS A 118 -19.98 -0.90 2.23
N PRO A 119 -20.39 -0.70 3.50
CA PRO A 119 -19.82 -1.40 4.66
C PRO A 119 -19.72 -2.92 4.50
N ILE A 120 -20.71 -3.54 3.86
CA ILE A 120 -20.69 -4.99 3.58
C ILE A 120 -19.56 -5.35 2.60
N LEU A 121 -19.39 -4.60 1.50
CA LEU A 121 -18.32 -4.86 0.54
C LEU A 121 -16.94 -4.64 1.17
N ASN A 122 -16.80 -3.60 1.99
CA ASN A 122 -15.60 -3.36 2.77
C ASN A 122 -15.27 -4.55 3.67
N THR A 123 -16.24 -5.07 4.42
CA THR A 123 -16.04 -6.24 5.29
C THR A 123 -15.62 -7.46 4.48
N ILE A 124 -16.26 -7.72 3.34
CA ILE A 124 -15.91 -8.85 2.46
C ILE A 124 -14.48 -8.70 1.93
N ASN A 125 -14.13 -7.53 1.40
CA ASN A 125 -12.81 -7.30 0.81
C ASN A 125 -11.70 -7.29 1.87
N LEU A 126 -11.95 -6.66 3.02
CA LEU A 126 -11.00 -6.63 4.12
C LEU A 126 -10.73 -8.02 4.70
N ALA A 127 -11.75 -8.88 4.83
CA ALA A 127 -11.58 -10.26 5.26
C ALA A 127 -10.66 -11.03 4.27
N ARG A 128 -10.87 -10.85 2.97
CA ARG A 128 -10.05 -11.48 1.93
C ARG A 128 -8.61 -10.96 1.93
N LEU A 129 -8.41 -9.64 2.08
CA LEU A 129 -7.07 -9.04 2.21
C LEU A 129 -6.32 -9.56 3.45
N LYS A 130 -7.03 -9.74 4.56
CA LYS A 130 -6.50 -10.34 5.79
C LYS A 130 -6.39 -11.86 5.76
N LYS A 131 -6.93 -12.52 4.73
CA LYS A 131 -6.99 -14.00 4.59
C LYS A 131 -7.71 -14.67 5.76
N ILE A 132 -8.78 -14.04 6.26
CA ILE A 132 -9.66 -14.58 7.32
C ILE A 132 -11.07 -14.77 6.79
N ASP A 133 -11.86 -15.56 7.51
CA ASP A 133 -13.27 -15.76 7.16
C ASP A 133 -14.08 -14.47 7.34
N VAL A 134 -15.04 -14.22 6.41
CA VAL A 134 -15.87 -13.01 6.44
C VAL A 134 -16.70 -12.92 7.73
N ARG A 135 -17.17 -14.06 8.25
CA ARG A 135 -17.91 -14.09 9.51
C ARG A 135 -17.04 -13.79 10.72
N GLN A 136 -15.78 -14.23 10.68
CA GLN A 136 -14.82 -13.87 11.73
C GLN A 136 -14.66 -12.35 11.79
N LEU A 137 -14.36 -11.70 10.65
CA LEU A 137 -14.20 -10.24 10.61
C LEU A 137 -15.50 -9.52 11.00
N TYR A 138 -16.65 -10.01 10.55
CA TYR A 138 -17.95 -9.47 10.95
C TYR A 138 -18.15 -9.46 12.47
N ASN A 139 -17.73 -10.51 13.17
CA ASN A 139 -17.82 -10.59 14.63
C ASN A 139 -16.83 -9.66 15.35
N GLU A 140 -15.71 -9.29 14.69
CA GLU A 140 -14.68 -8.42 15.24
C GLU A 140 -14.94 -6.93 14.98
N THR A 141 -15.85 -6.62 14.03
CA THR A 141 -16.10 -5.23 13.57
C THR A 141 -17.57 -4.87 13.74
N TYR A 142 -17.84 -3.59 14.03
CA TYR A 142 -19.21 -3.09 14.05
C TYR A 142 -19.63 -2.67 12.64
N ILE A 143 -20.72 -3.27 12.15
CA ILE A 143 -21.43 -2.80 10.95
C ILE A 143 -22.95 -2.78 11.22
N GLU A 144 -23.67 -1.88 10.57
CA GLU A 144 -25.11 -1.68 10.79
C GLU A 144 -26.01 -2.80 10.23
N TYR A 145 -25.43 -3.77 9.54
CA TYR A 145 -26.16 -4.87 8.89
C TYR A 145 -26.03 -6.17 9.68
N ASP A 146 -27.13 -6.92 9.79
CA ASP A 146 -27.09 -8.26 10.37
C ASP A 146 -26.32 -9.27 9.50
N TRP A 147 -25.89 -10.37 10.12
CA TRP A 147 -25.10 -11.39 9.43
C TRP A 147 -25.80 -12.01 8.22
N ASN A 148 -27.13 -12.22 8.27
CA ASN A 148 -27.85 -12.84 7.16
C ASN A 148 -27.79 -11.94 5.92
N THR A 149 -27.93 -10.63 6.11
CA THR A 149 -27.77 -9.62 5.06
C THR A 149 -26.36 -9.60 4.51
N VAL A 150 -25.32 -9.61 5.37
CA VAL A 150 -23.91 -9.65 4.95
C VAL A 150 -23.60 -10.90 4.14
N ASN A 151 -24.02 -12.06 4.65
CA ASN A 151 -23.80 -13.34 3.98
C ASN A 151 -24.56 -13.43 2.65
N TYR A 152 -25.81 -12.93 2.60
CA TYR A 152 -26.58 -12.87 1.36
C TYR A 152 -25.85 -12.05 0.29
N VAL A 153 -25.42 -10.83 0.62
CA VAL A 153 -24.67 -9.99 -0.31
C VAL A 153 -23.35 -10.65 -0.72
N HIS A 154 -22.64 -11.27 0.22
CA HIS A 154 -21.40 -11.99 -0.07
C HIS A 154 -21.60 -13.11 -1.11
N GLN A 155 -22.61 -13.95 -0.94
CA GLN A 155 -22.91 -15.02 -1.89
C GLN A 155 -23.32 -14.45 -3.26
N CYS A 156 -24.25 -13.48 -3.29
CA CYS A 156 -24.67 -12.83 -4.53
C CYS A 156 -23.51 -12.14 -5.26
N TYR A 157 -22.62 -11.47 -4.53
CA TYR A 157 -21.43 -10.83 -5.10
C TYR A 157 -20.49 -11.86 -5.75
N LYS A 158 -20.21 -12.96 -5.06
CA LYS A 158 -19.39 -14.05 -5.58
C LYS A 158 -20.01 -14.67 -6.84
N GLU A 159 -21.31 -15.02 -6.79
CA GLU A 159 -22.02 -15.59 -7.92
C GLU A 159 -22.11 -14.63 -9.13
N TYR A 160 -22.34 -13.35 -8.86
CA TYR A 160 -22.40 -12.32 -9.90
C TYR A 160 -21.07 -12.21 -10.66
N LYS A 161 -19.94 -12.16 -9.93
CA LYS A 161 -18.60 -12.12 -10.53
C LYS A 161 -18.36 -13.39 -11.39
N LEU A 162 -18.61 -14.55 -10.80
CA LEU A 162 -18.42 -15.84 -11.49
C LEU A 162 -19.26 -15.94 -12.78
N LYS A 163 -20.55 -15.60 -12.71
CA LYS A 163 -21.48 -15.69 -13.85
C LYS A 163 -21.11 -14.75 -15.00
N ASN A 164 -20.57 -13.58 -14.69
CA ASN A 164 -20.24 -12.57 -15.68
C ASN A 164 -18.74 -12.54 -16.03
N ASN A 165 -17.95 -13.49 -15.52
CA ASN A 165 -16.49 -13.54 -15.68
C ASN A 165 -15.82 -12.23 -15.30
N LEU A 166 -16.17 -11.71 -14.11
CA LEU A 166 -15.69 -10.45 -13.55
C LEU A 166 -14.78 -10.68 -12.35
N TYR A 167 -13.84 -9.77 -12.19
CA TYR A 167 -12.83 -9.78 -11.14
C TYR A 167 -12.83 -8.44 -10.39
N ASP A 168 -12.78 -8.47 -9.09
CA ASP A 168 -12.47 -7.28 -8.29
C ASP A 168 -10.95 -7.15 -8.05
N PHE A 169 -10.53 -6.06 -7.39
CA PHE A 169 -9.11 -5.83 -7.10
C PHE A 169 -8.46 -6.93 -6.25
N THR A 170 -9.22 -7.54 -5.34
CA THR A 170 -8.72 -8.64 -4.51
C THR A 170 -8.59 -9.93 -5.33
N ASP A 171 -9.51 -10.17 -6.29
CA ASP A 171 -9.39 -11.30 -7.22
C ASP A 171 -8.16 -11.18 -8.12
N MET A 172 -7.79 -9.97 -8.54
CA MET A 172 -6.56 -9.74 -9.33
C MET A 172 -5.31 -10.18 -8.56
N LEU A 173 -5.21 -9.80 -7.28
CA LEU A 173 -4.11 -10.21 -6.41
C LEU A 173 -4.07 -11.73 -6.25
N GLN A 174 -5.23 -12.36 -5.98
CA GLN A 174 -5.34 -13.81 -5.82
C GLN A 174 -4.97 -14.55 -7.12
N SER A 175 -5.47 -14.09 -8.27
CA SER A 175 -5.17 -14.70 -9.57
C SER A 175 -3.67 -14.65 -9.89
N PHE A 176 -3.00 -13.55 -9.54
CA PHE A 176 -1.55 -13.47 -9.69
C PHE A 176 -0.84 -14.50 -8.79
N ILE A 177 -1.24 -14.63 -7.52
CA ILE A 177 -0.62 -15.59 -6.59
C ILE A 177 -0.79 -17.03 -7.13
N ASP A 178 -1.99 -17.37 -7.58
CA ASP A 178 -2.33 -18.71 -8.08
C ASP A 178 -1.55 -19.09 -9.35
N SER A 179 -1.13 -18.10 -10.15
CA SER A 179 -0.40 -18.27 -11.41
C SER A 179 1.05 -17.78 -11.38
N ALA A 180 1.57 -17.29 -10.24
CA ALA A 180 2.85 -16.61 -10.13
C ALA A 180 4.04 -17.44 -10.66
N ASP A 181 4.00 -18.75 -10.47
CA ASP A 181 5.07 -19.62 -10.98
C ASP A 181 5.17 -19.61 -12.52
N GLN A 182 4.08 -19.34 -13.21
CA GLN A 182 3.96 -19.36 -14.67
C GLN A 182 4.07 -17.96 -15.27
N CYS A 183 3.40 -16.96 -14.66
CA CYS A 183 3.26 -15.63 -15.24
C CYS A 183 4.31 -14.62 -14.75
N CYS A 184 4.90 -14.83 -13.56
CA CYS A 184 5.85 -13.88 -13.00
C CYS A 184 7.25 -14.06 -13.64
N PRO A 185 7.83 -13.00 -14.24
CA PRO A 185 9.18 -13.06 -14.77
C PRO A 185 10.20 -13.15 -13.63
N THR A 186 11.44 -13.52 -13.98
CA THR A 186 12.55 -13.47 -13.04
C THR A 186 13.17 -12.07 -13.02
N PHE A 187 13.47 -11.58 -11.83
CA PHE A 187 14.12 -10.29 -11.64
C PHE A 187 15.55 -10.44 -11.11
N GLN A 188 16.43 -9.55 -11.54
CA GLN A 188 17.73 -9.38 -10.92
C GLN A 188 17.56 -8.77 -9.53
N VAL A 189 16.65 -7.78 -9.42
CA VAL A 189 16.33 -7.14 -8.15
C VAL A 189 14.88 -6.66 -8.13
N THR A 190 14.23 -6.80 -6.98
CA THR A 190 12.91 -6.24 -6.70
C THR A 190 13.00 -5.32 -5.49
N PHE A 191 12.46 -4.11 -5.63
CA PHE A 191 12.30 -3.13 -4.58
C PHE A 191 10.83 -2.99 -4.22
N LEU A 192 10.53 -3.00 -2.93
CA LEU A 192 9.20 -2.83 -2.37
C LEU A 192 9.23 -1.64 -1.40
N ASP A 193 8.56 -0.56 -1.74
CA ASP A 193 8.47 0.65 -0.91
C ASP A 193 7.18 0.64 -0.09
N GLU A 194 7.20 1.27 1.09
CA GLU A 194 6.12 1.34 2.08
C GLU A 194 5.58 -0.05 2.50
N ALA A 195 6.51 -0.99 2.72
CA ALA A 195 6.18 -2.40 3.02
C ALA A 195 5.36 -2.60 4.29
N GLN A 196 5.38 -1.65 5.25
CA GLN A 196 4.58 -1.72 6.48
C GLN A 196 3.07 -1.62 6.22
N ASP A 197 2.66 -1.16 5.03
CA ASP A 197 1.25 -0.97 4.70
C ASP A 197 0.62 -2.15 3.95
N LEU A 198 1.38 -3.22 3.70
CA LEU A 198 0.90 -4.40 2.99
C LEU A 198 -0.02 -5.26 3.86
N SER A 199 -1.12 -5.71 3.26
CA SER A 199 -2.00 -6.73 3.83
C SER A 199 -1.39 -8.13 3.71
N PRO A 200 -1.88 -9.15 4.48
CA PRO A 200 -1.45 -10.54 4.35
C PRO A 200 -1.50 -11.09 2.92
N LEU A 201 -2.53 -10.77 2.14
CA LEU A 201 -2.62 -11.18 0.74
C LEU A 201 -1.54 -10.52 -0.14
N GLN A 202 -1.22 -9.25 0.11
CA GLN A 202 -0.14 -8.56 -0.60
C GLN A 202 1.24 -9.07 -0.18
N TRP A 203 1.40 -9.55 1.05
CA TRP A 203 2.61 -10.24 1.49
C TRP A 203 2.82 -11.56 0.75
N ASP A 204 1.76 -12.32 0.42
CA ASP A 204 1.90 -13.52 -0.42
C ASP A 204 2.48 -13.16 -1.80
N ILE A 205 2.06 -12.03 -2.39
CA ILE A 205 2.66 -11.52 -3.64
C ILE A 205 4.13 -11.16 -3.43
N ALA A 206 4.46 -10.45 -2.36
CA ALA A 206 5.84 -10.11 -2.05
C ALA A 206 6.72 -11.36 -1.91
N HIS A 207 6.23 -12.41 -1.27
CA HIS A 207 6.92 -13.70 -1.17
C HIS A 207 7.04 -14.43 -2.52
N ALA A 208 6.03 -14.36 -3.38
CA ALA A 208 6.11 -14.91 -4.72
C ALA A 208 7.19 -14.19 -5.56
N LEU A 209 7.25 -12.87 -5.44
CA LEU A 209 8.27 -12.04 -6.10
C LEU A 209 9.68 -12.31 -5.55
N ASP A 210 9.82 -12.50 -4.23
CA ASP A 210 11.13 -12.83 -3.61
C ASP A 210 11.70 -14.14 -4.17
N LYS A 211 10.85 -15.15 -4.37
CA LYS A 211 11.25 -16.42 -5.02
C LYS A 211 11.69 -16.25 -6.49
N LYS A 212 11.18 -15.23 -7.17
CA LYS A 212 11.49 -14.92 -8.57
C LYS A 212 12.60 -13.87 -8.72
N SER A 213 13.12 -13.34 -7.62
CA SER A 213 14.14 -12.30 -7.58
C SER A 213 15.46 -12.84 -7.04
N LYS A 214 16.58 -12.46 -7.65
CA LYS A 214 17.90 -12.78 -7.09
C LYS A 214 18.16 -11.98 -5.79
N PHE A 215 17.67 -10.74 -5.75
CA PHE A 215 17.70 -9.88 -4.56
C PHE A 215 16.34 -9.22 -4.39
N MET A 216 15.85 -9.12 -3.16
CA MET A 216 14.66 -8.34 -2.85
C MET A 216 14.88 -7.49 -1.61
N PHE A 217 14.51 -6.21 -1.73
CA PHE A 217 14.60 -5.19 -0.70
C PHE A 217 13.20 -4.68 -0.36
N ALA A 218 12.82 -4.77 0.90
CA ALA A 218 11.57 -4.23 1.40
C ALA A 218 11.88 -3.04 2.33
N ALA A 219 11.48 -1.84 1.92
CA ALA A 219 11.65 -0.62 2.69
C ALA A 219 10.34 -0.21 3.34
N GLY A 220 10.40 0.24 4.59
CA GLY A 220 9.22 0.66 5.33
C GLY A 220 9.56 1.32 6.66
N ASP A 221 8.52 1.78 7.35
CA ASP A 221 8.60 2.29 8.71
C ASP A 221 7.42 1.81 9.53
N ASP A 222 7.64 0.82 10.38
CA ASP A 222 6.60 0.24 11.24
C ASP A 222 5.96 1.26 12.20
N ASP A 223 6.67 2.33 12.56
CA ASP A 223 6.12 3.43 13.35
C ASP A 223 5.13 4.31 12.57
N GLN A 224 5.12 4.23 11.24
CA GLN A 224 4.21 4.94 10.34
C GLN A 224 3.07 4.05 9.79
N ALA A 225 2.88 2.85 10.31
CA ALA A 225 1.83 1.92 9.86
C ALA A 225 0.43 2.40 10.30
N ILE A 226 -0.14 3.34 9.55
CA ILE A 226 -1.45 3.94 9.82
C ILE A 226 -2.61 3.22 9.11
N TYR A 227 -2.33 2.24 8.24
CA TYR A 227 -3.33 1.51 7.45
C TYR A 227 -3.73 0.15 8.04
N ARG A 228 -3.51 -0.09 9.34
CA ARG A 228 -3.96 -1.34 10.01
C ARG A 228 -5.47 -1.57 9.88
N TRP A 229 -6.26 -0.50 9.93
CA TRP A 229 -7.70 -0.54 9.71
C TRP A 229 -8.08 -0.94 8.28
N ALA A 230 -7.17 -0.74 7.33
CA ALA A 230 -7.25 -1.14 5.93
C ALA A 230 -6.73 -2.55 5.66
N GLY A 231 -6.26 -3.24 6.70
CA GLY A 231 -5.76 -4.61 6.60
C GLY A 231 -4.24 -4.73 6.56
N ALA A 232 -3.49 -3.64 6.75
CA ALA A 232 -2.03 -3.70 6.81
C ALA A 232 -1.54 -4.61 7.95
N ASP A 233 -0.57 -5.46 7.65
CA ASP A 233 0.08 -6.40 8.58
C ASP A 233 1.53 -5.97 8.83
N VAL A 234 1.67 -5.00 9.73
CA VAL A 234 2.98 -4.47 10.11
C VAL A 234 3.80 -5.49 10.91
N GLU A 235 3.13 -6.38 11.63
CA GLU A 235 3.78 -7.45 12.40
C GLU A 235 4.54 -8.38 11.44
N HIS A 236 3.98 -8.65 10.27
CA HIS A 236 4.65 -9.43 9.23
C HIS A 236 5.94 -8.75 8.77
N PHE A 237 5.90 -7.43 8.49
CA PHE A 237 7.09 -6.65 8.10
C PHE A 237 8.18 -6.70 9.18
N ILE A 238 7.81 -6.55 10.46
CA ILE A 238 8.75 -6.61 11.59
C ILE A 238 9.36 -8.01 11.72
N ALA A 239 8.56 -9.06 11.53
CA ALA A 239 8.93 -10.45 11.77
C ALA A 239 9.63 -11.12 10.58
N LEU A 240 9.74 -10.46 9.41
CA LEU A 240 10.42 -11.04 8.25
C LEU A 240 11.81 -11.53 8.62
N ASP A 241 12.14 -12.75 8.19
CA ASP A 241 13.49 -13.29 8.32
C ASP A 241 14.47 -12.59 7.36
N GLY A 242 15.70 -12.44 7.79
CA GLY A 242 16.79 -11.91 6.98
C GLY A 242 17.49 -10.70 7.62
N SER A 243 18.45 -10.16 6.87
CA SER A 243 19.22 -8.99 7.30
C SER A 243 18.38 -7.72 7.22
N SER A 244 18.72 -6.75 8.05
CA SER A 244 18.06 -5.45 8.07
C SER A 244 19.05 -4.31 8.31
N GLU A 245 18.69 -3.13 7.79
CA GLU A 245 19.40 -1.89 8.00
C GLU A 245 18.42 -0.80 8.42
N THR A 246 18.86 0.14 9.24
CA THR A 246 18.09 1.32 9.62
C THR A 246 18.75 2.57 9.05
N LEU A 247 18.00 3.36 8.29
CA LEU A 247 18.46 4.67 7.83
C LEU A 247 18.50 5.64 9.01
N SER A 248 19.69 6.07 9.38
CA SER A 248 19.94 6.74 10.67
C SER A 248 19.85 8.27 10.64
N GLN A 249 19.71 8.90 9.48
CA GLN A 249 19.68 10.37 9.35
C GLN A 249 18.39 10.86 8.68
N SER A 250 17.63 11.68 9.37
CA SER A 250 16.49 12.39 8.77
C SER A 250 16.95 13.73 8.15
N PHE A 251 16.50 13.95 6.92
CA PHE A 251 16.70 15.22 6.18
C PHE A 251 15.45 16.12 6.23
N ARG A 252 14.39 15.67 6.93
CA ARG A 252 13.10 16.37 7.00
C ARG A 252 12.75 16.85 8.39
N VAL A 253 12.94 16.02 9.40
CA VAL A 253 12.39 16.20 10.74
C VAL A 253 13.32 17.05 11.61
N PRO A 254 12.92 18.28 12.06
CA PRO A 254 13.68 19.10 12.99
C PRO A 254 13.77 18.50 14.38
N ARG A 255 14.70 18.96 15.20
CA ARG A 255 14.99 18.43 16.57
C ARG A 255 13.79 18.46 17.50
N SER A 256 13.05 19.57 17.57
CA SER A 256 11.90 19.69 18.48
C SER A 256 10.74 18.78 18.04
N ILE A 257 10.52 18.61 16.74
CA ILE A 257 9.51 17.70 16.20
C ILE A 257 9.91 16.25 16.46
N HIS A 258 11.19 15.91 16.25
CA HIS A 258 11.74 14.59 16.56
C HIS A 258 11.55 14.23 18.03
N ALA A 259 11.83 15.14 18.96
CA ALA A 259 11.68 14.90 20.38
C ALA A 259 10.22 14.56 20.77
N VAL A 260 9.24 15.23 20.16
CA VAL A 260 7.81 14.91 20.37
C VAL A 260 7.44 13.57 19.73
N ALA A 261 7.92 13.32 18.49
CA ALA A 261 7.68 12.06 17.80
C ALA A 261 8.20 10.86 18.60
N GLU A 262 9.43 10.93 19.14
CA GLU A 262 10.01 9.88 19.99
C GLU A 262 9.18 9.58 21.24
N GLN A 263 8.56 10.60 21.86
CA GLN A 263 7.66 10.40 23.00
C GLN A 263 6.38 9.67 22.60
N ILE A 264 5.89 9.89 21.38
CA ILE A 264 4.68 9.25 20.87
C ILE A 264 4.98 7.81 20.47
N VAL A 265 6.00 7.58 19.66
CA VAL A 265 6.36 6.23 19.18
C VAL A 265 6.84 5.32 20.31
N GLY A 266 7.42 5.89 21.38
CA GLY A 266 7.80 5.15 22.59
C GLY A 266 6.61 4.46 23.31
N ARG A 267 5.35 4.81 22.96
CA ARG A 267 4.13 4.16 23.48
C ARG A 267 3.72 2.94 22.66
N ILE A 268 4.28 2.76 21.45
CA ILE A 268 3.97 1.61 20.58
C ILE A 268 4.62 0.36 21.18
N LYS A 269 3.81 -0.64 21.53
CA LYS A 269 4.27 -1.87 22.19
C LYS A 269 5.03 -2.81 21.26
N HIS A 270 4.58 -2.92 20.02
CA HIS A 270 5.17 -3.79 19.00
C HIS A 270 5.77 -2.94 17.89
N ARG A 271 7.08 -2.73 17.94
CA ARG A 271 7.85 -1.98 16.97
C ARG A 271 9.26 -2.56 16.83
N TYR A 272 9.88 -2.34 15.69
CA TYR A 272 11.29 -2.66 15.48
C TYR A 272 12.17 -1.63 16.23
N PRO A 273 13.16 -2.06 17.05
CA PRO A 273 14.06 -1.14 17.73
C PRO A 273 14.93 -0.38 16.75
N LYS A 274 14.68 0.89 16.57
CA LYS A 274 15.44 1.75 15.66
C LYS A 274 15.65 3.14 16.26
N ARG A 275 16.74 3.79 15.86
CA ARG A 275 17.06 5.17 16.23
C ARG A 275 17.52 5.94 15.00
N TYR A 276 17.17 7.20 14.91
CA TYR A 276 17.61 8.09 13.84
C TYR A 276 17.88 9.48 14.38
N GLN A 277 18.69 10.26 13.64
CA GLN A 277 19.03 11.64 13.99
C GLN A 277 18.09 12.60 13.25
N PRO A 278 17.60 13.64 13.90
CA PRO A 278 16.87 14.71 13.23
C PRO A 278 17.80 15.52 12.32
N LYS A 279 17.24 16.30 11.39
CA LYS A 279 18.04 17.30 10.66
C LYS A 279 18.58 18.38 11.61
N ASP A 280 19.65 19.06 11.18
CA ASP A 280 20.32 20.08 12.00
C ASP A 280 19.56 21.43 12.00
N GLU A 281 18.29 21.38 12.40
CA GLU A 281 17.41 22.52 12.63
C GLU A 281 16.62 22.32 13.91
N ASN A 282 16.35 23.39 14.66
CA ASN A 282 15.58 23.27 15.90
C ASN A 282 14.10 22.99 15.61
N GLY A 283 13.48 23.73 14.70
CA GLY A 283 12.03 23.75 14.52
C GLY A 283 11.31 24.33 15.72
N SER A 284 9.98 24.24 15.73
CA SER A 284 9.17 24.63 16.89
C SER A 284 7.92 23.79 17.01
N VAL A 285 7.47 23.55 18.24
CA VAL A 285 6.19 22.91 18.57
C VAL A 285 5.44 23.86 19.50
N LYS A 286 4.19 24.16 19.17
CA LYS A 286 3.30 24.98 19.98
C LYS A 286 2.02 24.22 20.26
N HIS A 287 1.55 24.22 21.49
CA HIS A 287 0.23 23.74 21.86
C HIS A 287 -0.74 24.92 21.87
N ILE A 288 -1.85 24.78 21.18
CA ILE A 288 -2.83 25.83 21.01
C ILE A 288 -4.18 25.29 21.48
N ALA A 289 -4.92 26.08 22.24
CA ALA A 289 -6.18 25.66 22.83
C ALA A 289 -7.35 25.72 21.81
N ARG A 290 -7.30 26.64 20.86
CA ARG A 290 -8.37 26.86 19.88
C ARG A 290 -7.77 27.00 18.48
N ILE A 291 -8.43 26.43 17.49
CA ILE A 291 -8.00 26.52 16.09
C ILE A 291 -7.99 27.98 15.57
N ASP A 292 -8.92 28.79 16.08
CA ASP A 292 -9.06 30.22 15.73
C ASP A 292 -7.84 31.06 16.17
N ASP A 293 -7.00 30.52 17.09
CA ASP A 293 -5.78 31.21 17.55
C ASP A 293 -4.59 30.97 16.59
N ILE A 294 -4.81 30.24 15.47
CA ILE A 294 -3.77 29.98 14.48
C ILE A 294 -3.87 31.03 13.37
N ASP A 295 -2.81 31.82 13.23
CA ASP A 295 -2.67 32.69 12.07
C ASP A 295 -2.18 31.90 10.86
N LEU A 296 -3.07 31.70 9.90
CA LEU A 296 -2.80 30.98 8.63
C LEU A 296 -2.50 31.93 7.47
N SER A 297 -2.39 33.24 7.74
CA SER A 297 -2.26 34.27 6.69
C SER A 297 -0.90 34.27 5.98
N GLU A 298 0.12 33.73 6.62
CA GLU A 298 1.49 33.69 6.08
C GLU A 298 2.03 32.25 6.03
N GLY A 299 2.87 31.97 5.02
CA GLY A 299 3.57 30.69 4.84
C GLY A 299 2.74 29.61 4.13
N GLN A 300 3.22 28.35 4.21
CA GLN A 300 2.55 27.18 3.66
C GLN A 300 2.10 26.30 4.82
N TRP A 301 0.83 25.96 4.85
CA TRP A 301 0.20 25.19 5.92
C TRP A 301 -0.29 23.85 5.42
N LEU A 302 -0.11 22.83 6.24
CA LEU A 302 -0.76 21.53 6.12
C LEU A 302 -1.59 21.29 7.38
N ILE A 303 -2.90 21.22 7.21
CA ILE A 303 -3.84 20.92 8.30
C ILE A 303 -4.18 19.44 8.22
N MET A 304 -3.97 18.73 9.32
CA MET A 304 -4.28 17.31 9.43
C MET A 304 -5.24 17.08 10.61
N ALA A 305 -6.22 16.22 10.41
CA ALA A 305 -7.17 15.79 11.44
C ALA A 305 -7.35 14.28 11.36
N GLN A 306 -7.75 13.66 12.47
CA GLN A 306 -8.05 12.23 12.53
C GLN A 306 -9.28 11.87 11.69
N ALA A 307 -10.24 12.81 11.56
CA ALA A 307 -11.44 12.65 10.75
C ALA A 307 -11.55 13.82 9.76
N GLY A 308 -12.06 13.55 8.55
CA GLY A 308 -12.23 14.56 7.50
C GLY A 308 -13.36 15.56 7.72
N TYR A 309 -14.04 15.48 8.87
CA TYR A 309 -15.08 16.42 9.31
C TYR A 309 -14.69 16.98 10.68
N ILE A 310 -14.63 18.28 10.78
CA ILE A 310 -14.52 19.07 12.03
C ILE A 310 -15.72 19.97 12.09
#